data_d0c52ab959d0516ca39860253c4dce47
#
_entry.id   d0c52ab959d0516ca39860253c4dce47
#
_cell.length_a   1.000
_cell.length_b   1.000
_cell.length_c   1.000
_cell.angle_alpha   90.00
_cell.angle_beta   90.00
_cell.angle_gamma   90.00
#
_symmetry.space_group_name_H-M   'P 1'
#
loop_
_entity.id
_entity.type
_entity.pdbx_description
1 polymer ?
#
loop_
_entity_poly.entity_id
_entity_poly.type
_entity_poly.pdbx_seq_one_letter_code
_entity_poly.pdbx_strand_id
1 'polypeptide(L)'
;MKELAKQYDPSQVEDRIYQFWQDGGYFHTEADPDKKPYTIVMPPPNVTGQLHMGHALDNTMQDVLIRTKRMQGYAALWVPGTDHASIATEAKVVEAMRAEGLTKEMVGRDGFLERAWDWKTKYGNRIVSQLKKLGTSCDWQRER
;
A
#
# COMPACT_ATOMS: atom_id res chain seq x y z
N MET A 1 36.05 5.60 13.26
CA MET A 1 34.57 5.61 13.22
C MET A 1 34.16 6.67 12.22
N LYS A 2 33.17 6.38 11.37
CA LYS A 2 32.64 7.38 10.43
C LYS A 2 31.77 8.37 11.21
N GLU A 3 32.09 9.65 11.12
CA GLU A 3 31.35 10.69 11.84
C GLU A 3 29.94 10.79 11.26
N LEU A 4 28.92 10.79 12.12
CA LEU A 4 27.52 10.91 11.68
C LEU A 4 27.24 12.36 11.27
N ALA A 5 26.40 12.54 10.25
CA ALA A 5 25.92 13.86 9.86
C ALA A 5 25.16 14.54 11.02
N LYS A 6 25.31 15.87 11.15
CA LYS A 6 24.64 16.64 12.21
C LYS A 6 23.13 16.66 12.11
N GLN A 7 22.59 16.46 10.89
CA GLN A 7 21.16 16.40 10.63
C GLN A 7 20.83 15.10 9.90
N TYR A 8 19.67 14.50 10.25
CA TYR A 8 19.13 13.37 9.53
C TYR A 8 18.55 13.83 8.19
N ASP A 9 19.01 13.21 7.10
CA ASP A 9 18.46 13.40 5.77
C ASP A 9 17.77 12.11 5.31
N PRO A 10 16.42 12.06 5.32
CA PRO A 10 15.69 10.87 4.96
C PRO A 10 15.96 10.39 3.54
N SER A 11 16.23 11.32 2.60
CA SER A 11 16.50 10.98 1.21
C SER A 11 17.73 10.11 0.99
N GLN A 12 18.71 10.19 1.89
CA GLN A 12 19.94 9.40 1.83
C GLN A 12 19.81 8.02 2.50
N VAL A 13 18.77 7.81 3.29
CA VAL A 13 18.68 6.64 4.18
C VAL A 13 17.46 5.77 3.87
N GLU A 14 16.29 6.35 3.77
CA GLU A 14 15.02 5.60 3.81
C GLU A 14 14.86 4.63 2.65
N ASP A 15 15.03 5.08 1.41
CA ASP A 15 14.84 4.25 0.24
C ASP A 15 15.81 3.06 0.22
N ARG A 16 17.07 3.30 0.59
CA ARG A 16 18.11 2.26 0.67
C ARG A 16 17.81 1.23 1.76
N ILE A 17 17.35 1.67 2.93
CA ILE A 17 17.03 0.76 4.04
C ILE A 17 15.75 -0.03 3.72
N TYR A 18 14.75 0.62 3.14
CA TYR A 18 13.53 -0.06 2.75
C TYR A 18 13.77 -1.14 1.68
N GLN A 19 14.60 -0.83 0.68
CA GLN A 19 15.00 -1.80 -0.35
C GLN A 19 15.77 -2.98 0.28
N PHE A 20 16.70 -2.71 1.20
CA PHE A 20 17.39 -3.76 1.93
C PHE A 20 16.42 -4.70 2.67
N TRP A 21 15.37 -4.18 3.28
CA TRP A 21 14.37 -5.01 3.95
C TRP A 21 13.57 -5.86 2.95
N GLN A 22 13.22 -5.31 1.80
CA GLN A 22 12.51 -6.06 0.75
C GLN A 22 13.39 -7.17 0.16
N ASP A 23 14.61 -6.86 -0.19
CA ASP A 23 15.55 -7.83 -0.77
C ASP A 23 15.88 -8.96 0.20
N GLY A 24 15.94 -8.67 1.49
CA GLY A 24 16.13 -9.65 2.56
C GLY A 24 14.89 -10.49 2.88
N GLY A 25 13.73 -10.19 2.30
CA GLY A 25 12.48 -10.91 2.54
C GLY A 25 11.94 -10.77 3.98
N TYR A 26 12.35 -9.73 4.72
CA TYR A 26 12.03 -9.61 6.15
C TYR A 26 10.56 -9.39 6.45
N PHE A 27 9.76 -9.05 5.45
CA PHE A 27 8.31 -8.85 5.59
C PHE A 27 7.50 -10.09 5.23
N HIS A 28 8.13 -11.06 4.58
CA HIS A 28 7.50 -12.31 4.18
C HIS A 28 7.52 -13.34 5.30
N THR A 29 6.47 -14.14 5.42
CA THR A 29 6.40 -15.29 6.31
C THR A 29 5.53 -16.38 5.71
N GLU A 30 5.91 -17.62 5.94
CA GLU A 30 5.09 -18.79 5.66
C GLU A 30 4.52 -19.37 6.96
N ALA A 31 3.55 -20.28 6.81
CA ALA A 31 3.01 -21.01 7.95
C ALA A 31 4.12 -21.86 8.57
N ASP A 32 4.32 -21.69 9.87
CA ASP A 32 5.35 -22.39 10.65
C ASP A 32 4.68 -23.01 11.87
N PRO A 33 4.62 -24.36 11.96
CA PRO A 33 3.96 -25.06 13.07
C PRO A 33 4.62 -24.81 14.42
N ASP A 34 5.90 -24.41 14.44
CA ASP A 34 6.67 -24.16 15.66
C ASP A 34 6.52 -22.72 16.16
N LYS A 35 5.85 -21.85 15.40
CA LYS A 35 5.63 -20.45 15.74
C LYS A 35 4.16 -20.11 15.90
N LYS A 36 3.87 -19.25 16.86
CA LYS A 36 2.51 -18.71 17.01
C LYS A 36 2.20 -17.80 15.80
N PRO A 37 1.06 -18.00 15.11
CA PRO A 37 0.67 -17.11 14.03
C PRO A 37 0.14 -15.79 14.57
N TYR A 38 0.40 -14.73 13.82
CA TYR A 38 -0.20 -13.42 14.01
C TYR A 38 -0.44 -12.75 12.66
N THR A 39 -1.69 -12.51 12.31
CA THR A 39 -2.03 -11.98 10.98
C THR A 39 -2.86 -10.72 11.09
N ILE A 40 -2.48 -9.72 10.31
CA ILE A 40 -3.29 -8.52 10.04
C ILE A 40 -3.61 -8.53 8.55
N VAL A 41 -4.87 -8.30 8.20
CA VAL A 41 -5.28 -7.94 6.84
C VAL A 41 -5.49 -6.43 6.85
N MET A 42 -4.70 -5.72 6.06
CA MET A 42 -4.83 -4.27 5.93
C MET A 42 -6.23 -3.95 5.40
N PRO A 43 -7.00 -3.05 6.06
CA PRO A 43 -8.20 -2.52 5.44
C PRO A 43 -7.84 -1.88 4.10
N PRO A 44 -8.30 -2.44 2.96
CA PRO A 44 -7.82 -1.98 1.67
C PRO A 44 -8.34 -0.58 1.37
N PRO A 45 -7.46 0.42 1.17
CA PRO A 45 -7.91 1.76 0.82
C PRO A 45 -8.59 1.77 -0.54
N ASN A 46 -9.68 2.53 -0.65
CA ASN A 46 -10.35 2.78 -1.92
C ASN A 46 -9.41 3.53 -2.87
N VAL A 47 -9.35 3.12 -4.14
CA VAL A 47 -8.51 3.77 -5.16
C VAL A 47 -9.20 5.04 -5.65
N THR A 48 -9.40 5.99 -4.75
CA THR A 48 -10.04 7.30 -5.04
C THR A 48 -9.05 8.42 -5.32
N GLY A 49 -7.76 8.18 -5.03
CA GLY A 49 -6.70 9.18 -5.18
C GLY A 49 -5.46 8.85 -4.37
N GLN A 50 -4.95 9.85 -3.66
CA GLN A 50 -3.79 9.71 -2.77
C GLN A 50 -4.22 9.36 -1.36
N LEU A 51 -3.30 8.71 -0.63
CA LEU A 51 -3.47 8.52 0.81
C LEU A 51 -3.37 9.87 1.55
N HIS A 52 -3.99 9.93 2.72
CA HIS A 52 -3.96 11.08 3.62
C HIS A 52 -3.51 10.65 5.04
N MET A 53 -3.39 11.62 5.95
CA MET A 53 -2.88 11.37 7.31
C MET A 53 -3.67 10.30 8.09
N GLY A 54 -4.98 10.15 7.83
CA GLY A 54 -5.79 9.09 8.43
C GLY A 54 -5.28 7.70 8.04
N HIS A 55 -4.95 7.49 6.78
CA HIS A 55 -4.35 6.23 6.32
C HIS A 55 -2.95 6.02 6.93
N ALA A 56 -2.15 7.09 7.05
CA ALA A 56 -0.83 6.98 7.66
C ALA A 56 -0.94 6.56 9.13
N LEU A 57 -1.87 7.13 9.89
CA LEU A 57 -2.12 6.77 11.29
C LEU A 57 -2.55 5.30 11.40
N ASP A 58 -3.56 4.88 10.64
CA ASP A 58 -4.09 3.51 10.65
C ASP A 58 -2.98 2.50 10.33
N ASN A 59 -2.23 2.72 9.26
CA ASN A 59 -1.14 1.84 8.86
C ASN A 59 0.01 1.83 9.86
N THR A 60 0.34 2.97 10.48
CA THR A 60 1.39 3.03 11.51
C THR A 60 1.02 2.20 12.73
N MET A 61 -0.23 2.23 13.16
CA MET A 61 -0.69 1.42 14.31
C MET A 61 -0.58 -0.08 14.00
N GLN A 62 -0.98 -0.50 12.81
CA GLN A 62 -0.84 -1.88 12.35
C GLN A 62 0.64 -2.30 12.24
N ASP A 63 1.49 -1.42 11.70
CA ASP A 63 2.92 -1.69 11.54
C ASP A 63 3.65 -1.85 12.87
N VAL A 64 3.32 -1.05 13.86
CA VAL A 64 3.85 -1.21 15.23
C VAL A 64 3.50 -2.58 15.80
N LEU A 65 2.27 -3.03 15.64
CA LEU A 65 1.83 -4.34 16.13
C LEU A 65 2.55 -5.48 15.40
N ILE A 66 2.62 -5.42 14.08
CA ILE A 66 3.23 -6.51 13.30
C ILE A 66 4.74 -6.60 13.54
N ARG A 67 5.44 -5.46 13.64
CA ARG A 67 6.87 -5.42 13.98
C ARG A 67 7.13 -5.96 15.38
N THR A 68 6.30 -5.58 16.35
CA THR A 68 6.39 -6.10 17.71
C THR A 68 6.25 -7.62 17.72
N LYS A 69 5.28 -8.17 16.98
CA LYS A 69 5.07 -9.63 16.90
C LYS A 69 6.23 -10.33 16.22
N ARG A 70 6.83 -9.77 15.18
CA ARG A 70 8.06 -10.31 14.56
C ARG A 70 9.21 -10.38 15.58
N MET A 71 9.43 -9.30 16.35
CA MET A 71 10.46 -9.28 17.39
C MET A 71 10.21 -10.28 18.51
N GLN A 72 8.95 -10.64 18.78
CA GLN A 72 8.56 -11.66 19.73
C GLN A 72 8.65 -13.10 19.16
N GLY A 73 9.09 -13.27 17.90
CA GLY A 73 9.27 -14.58 17.27
C GLY A 73 8.01 -15.21 16.69
N TYR A 74 6.92 -14.45 16.50
CA TYR A 74 5.71 -14.95 15.85
C TYR A 74 5.92 -15.12 14.34
N ALA A 75 5.17 -16.07 13.73
CA ALA A 75 4.95 -16.07 12.29
C ALA A 75 3.97 -14.93 11.96
N ALA A 76 4.52 -13.72 11.74
CA ALA A 76 3.74 -12.50 11.67
C ALA A 76 3.54 -12.07 10.22
N LEU A 77 2.29 -12.12 9.74
CA LEU A 77 1.87 -11.80 8.39
C LEU A 77 1.02 -10.52 8.36
N TRP A 78 1.41 -9.56 7.53
CA TRP A 78 0.58 -8.39 7.22
C TRP A 78 0.28 -8.35 5.72
N VAL A 79 -0.98 -8.62 5.38
CA VAL A 79 -1.44 -8.69 3.98
C VAL A 79 -1.90 -7.32 3.51
N PRO A 80 -1.23 -6.72 2.51
CA PRO A 80 -1.64 -5.47 1.90
C PRO A 80 -2.66 -5.69 0.78
N GLY A 81 -3.43 -4.64 0.45
CA GLY A 81 -4.33 -4.64 -0.70
C GLY A 81 -4.90 -3.26 -0.98
N THR A 82 -5.62 -3.14 -2.10
CA THR A 82 -6.33 -1.93 -2.49
C THR A 82 -7.73 -2.26 -2.98
N ASP A 83 -8.75 -1.47 -2.61
CA ASP A 83 -10.10 -1.63 -3.13
C ASP A 83 -10.30 -0.77 -4.39
N HIS A 84 -10.20 -1.41 -5.55
CA HIS A 84 -10.36 -0.77 -6.85
C HIS A 84 -11.77 -0.90 -7.45
N ALA A 85 -12.66 -1.66 -6.82
CA ALA A 85 -14.02 -1.94 -7.30
C ALA A 85 -15.11 -1.20 -6.50
N SER A 86 -14.73 -0.22 -5.68
CA SER A 86 -15.68 0.50 -4.82
C SER A 86 -16.53 1.52 -5.60
N ILE A 87 -17.72 1.80 -5.07
CA ILE A 87 -18.61 2.88 -5.56
C ILE A 87 -17.86 4.23 -5.56
N ALA A 88 -17.01 4.45 -4.57
CA ALA A 88 -16.21 5.67 -4.47
C ALA A 88 -15.19 5.81 -5.61
N THR A 89 -14.55 4.71 -6.01
CA THR A 89 -13.64 4.67 -7.17
C THR A 89 -14.40 4.95 -8.46
N GLU A 90 -15.56 4.32 -8.67
CA GLU A 90 -16.42 4.57 -9.82
C GLU A 90 -16.82 6.05 -9.92
N ALA A 91 -17.22 6.66 -8.80
CA ALA A 91 -17.57 8.09 -8.77
C ALA A 91 -16.42 8.98 -9.23
N LYS A 92 -15.17 8.65 -8.87
CA LYS A 92 -13.98 9.39 -9.30
C LYS A 92 -13.68 9.23 -10.78
N VAL A 93 -13.86 8.04 -11.34
CA VAL A 93 -13.73 7.82 -12.79
C VAL A 93 -14.77 8.64 -13.55
N VAL A 94 -16.03 8.64 -13.09
CA VAL A 94 -17.11 9.44 -13.70
C VAL A 94 -16.82 10.94 -13.59
N GLU A 95 -16.30 11.42 -12.45
CA GLU A 95 -15.88 12.81 -12.26
C GLU A 95 -14.80 13.23 -13.27
N ALA A 96 -13.78 12.37 -13.45
CA ALA A 96 -12.74 12.61 -14.44
C ALA A 96 -13.28 12.65 -15.88
N MET A 97 -14.17 11.72 -16.24
CA MET A 97 -14.83 11.70 -17.54
C MET A 97 -15.64 12.98 -17.80
N ARG A 98 -16.36 13.47 -16.79
CA ARG A 98 -17.12 14.73 -16.90
C ARG A 98 -16.23 15.92 -17.15
N ALA A 99 -15.04 15.97 -16.55
CA ALA A 99 -14.06 17.02 -16.79
C ALA A 99 -13.55 17.01 -18.26
N GLU A 100 -13.59 15.86 -18.92
CA GLU A 100 -13.28 15.69 -20.35
C GLU A 100 -14.51 15.88 -21.26
N GLY A 101 -15.68 16.18 -20.71
CA GLY A 101 -16.94 16.33 -21.46
C GLY A 101 -17.57 15.00 -21.89
N LEU A 102 -17.20 13.89 -21.26
CA LEU A 102 -17.67 12.55 -21.60
C LEU A 102 -18.69 12.03 -20.58
N THR A 103 -19.63 11.21 -21.06
CA THR A 103 -20.58 10.48 -20.23
C THR A 103 -20.41 8.95 -20.40
N LYS A 104 -20.96 8.17 -19.48
CA LYS A 104 -20.93 6.69 -19.59
C LYS A 104 -21.62 6.19 -20.87
N GLU A 105 -22.70 6.85 -21.27
CA GLU A 105 -23.45 6.52 -22.47
C GLU A 105 -22.63 6.76 -23.74
N MET A 106 -21.81 7.81 -23.77
CA MET A 106 -20.96 8.15 -24.90
C MET A 106 -19.82 7.13 -25.10
N VAL A 107 -19.22 6.66 -24.01
CA VAL A 107 -18.08 5.72 -24.08
C VAL A 107 -18.50 4.26 -24.07
N GLY A 108 -19.73 3.97 -23.66
CA GLY A 108 -20.26 2.62 -23.51
C GLY A 108 -19.57 1.84 -22.37
N ARG A 109 -19.98 0.57 -22.22
CA ARG A 109 -19.46 -0.29 -21.14
C ARG A 109 -17.95 -0.52 -21.25
N ASP A 110 -17.48 -0.84 -22.44
CA ASP A 110 -16.08 -1.23 -22.64
C ASP A 110 -15.13 -0.02 -22.46
N GLY A 111 -15.49 1.15 -23.01
CA GLY A 111 -14.72 2.37 -22.80
C GLY A 111 -14.74 2.85 -21.33
N PHE A 112 -15.81 2.58 -20.58
CA PHE A 112 -15.82 2.85 -19.15
C PHE A 112 -14.90 1.89 -18.37
N LEU A 113 -14.90 0.60 -18.70
CA LEU A 113 -14.02 -0.40 -18.07
C LEU A 113 -12.54 -0.09 -18.33
N GLU A 114 -12.18 0.27 -19.55
CA GLU A 114 -10.83 0.70 -19.89
C GLU A 114 -10.35 1.86 -19.00
N ARG A 115 -11.16 2.89 -18.88
CA ARG A 115 -10.87 4.04 -18.00
C ARG A 115 -10.79 3.67 -16.52
N ALA A 116 -11.62 2.74 -16.06
CA ALA A 116 -11.56 2.24 -14.69
C ALA A 116 -10.25 1.47 -14.42
N TRP A 117 -9.77 0.68 -15.38
CA TRP A 117 -8.49 0.00 -15.29
C TRP A 117 -7.30 0.96 -15.32
N ASP A 118 -7.34 1.98 -16.17
CA ASP A 118 -6.32 3.03 -16.20
C ASP A 118 -6.25 3.80 -14.88
N TRP A 119 -7.42 4.14 -14.33
CA TRP A 119 -7.53 4.77 -13.03
C TRP A 119 -6.92 3.89 -11.92
N LYS A 120 -7.29 2.61 -11.89
CA LYS A 120 -6.76 1.62 -10.95
C LYS A 120 -5.25 1.53 -11.06
N THR A 121 -4.71 1.43 -12.27
CA THR A 121 -3.27 1.32 -12.50
C THR A 121 -2.54 2.57 -12.01
N LYS A 122 -3.05 3.74 -12.35
CA LYS A 122 -2.44 5.03 -11.97
C LYS A 122 -2.44 5.25 -10.45
N TYR A 123 -3.59 5.13 -9.82
CA TYR A 123 -3.75 5.49 -8.40
C TYR A 123 -3.46 4.33 -7.46
N GLY A 124 -3.70 3.09 -7.85
CA GLY A 124 -3.29 1.91 -7.09
C GLY A 124 -1.78 1.86 -6.91
N ASN A 125 -1.02 2.02 -8.00
CA ASN A 125 0.44 2.09 -7.93
C ASN A 125 0.93 3.27 -7.07
N ARG A 126 0.22 4.40 -7.10
CA ARG A 126 0.56 5.55 -6.25
C ARG A 126 0.33 5.25 -4.77
N ILE A 127 -0.79 4.60 -4.41
CA ILE A 127 -1.08 4.18 -3.05
C ILE A 127 0.01 3.24 -2.53
N VAL A 128 0.36 2.22 -3.29
CA VAL A 128 1.43 1.27 -2.95
C VAL A 128 2.77 2.00 -2.75
N SER A 129 3.11 2.94 -3.63
CA SER A 129 4.32 3.75 -3.50
C SER A 129 4.32 4.60 -2.22
N GLN A 130 3.18 5.19 -1.86
CA GLN A 130 3.04 5.97 -0.63
C GLN A 130 3.17 5.09 0.62
N LEU A 131 2.58 3.89 0.63
CA LEU A 131 2.74 2.93 1.72
C LEU A 131 4.20 2.49 1.88
N LYS A 132 4.89 2.20 0.78
CA LYS A 132 6.32 1.87 0.79
C LYS A 132 7.15 3.04 1.31
N LYS A 133 6.83 4.27 0.92
CA LYS A 133 7.52 5.48 1.40
C LYS A 133 7.25 5.75 2.88
N LEU A 134 6.09 5.37 3.38
CA LEU A 134 5.77 5.39 4.82
C LEU A 134 6.59 4.34 5.60
N GLY A 135 7.20 3.38 4.91
CA GLY A 135 8.02 2.32 5.51
C GLY A 135 7.22 1.12 5.99
N THR A 136 5.97 0.93 5.52
CA THR A 136 5.11 -0.18 5.95
C THR A 136 5.73 -1.54 5.68
N SER A 137 5.72 -2.41 6.68
CA SER A 137 6.36 -3.73 6.62
C SER A 137 5.39 -4.84 6.20
N CYS A 138 4.61 -4.57 5.15
CA CYS A 138 3.68 -5.54 4.58
C CYS A 138 4.38 -6.61 3.74
N ASP A 139 3.76 -7.78 3.62
CA ASP A 139 4.16 -8.80 2.67
C ASP A 139 3.67 -8.47 1.25
N TRP A 140 4.47 -7.72 0.52
CA TRP A 140 4.15 -7.24 -0.83
C TRP A 140 3.99 -8.37 -1.87
N GLN A 141 4.49 -9.58 -1.60
CA GLN A 141 4.27 -10.75 -2.47
C GLN A 141 2.82 -11.23 -2.41
N ARG A 142 2.08 -10.84 -1.38
CA ARG A 142 0.68 -11.21 -1.14
C ARG A 142 -0.29 -10.03 -1.35
N GLU A 143 0.12 -8.98 -2.06
CA GLU A 143 -0.77 -7.86 -2.41
C GLU A 143 -2.01 -8.34 -3.18
N ARG A 144 -3.19 -7.80 -2.82
CA ARG A 144 -4.48 -8.11 -3.42
C ARG A 144 -5.30 -6.84 -3.73
#